data_340688d93f2d56f2c873bcfe491a82da
#
_entry.id   340688d93f2d56f2c873bcfe491a82da
#
_cell.length_a   1.000
_cell.length_b   1.000
_cell.length_c   1.000
_cell.angle_alpha   90.00
_cell.angle_beta   90.00
_cell.angle_gamma   90.00
#
_symmetry.space_group_name_H-M   'P 1'
#
loop_
_entity.id
_entity.type
_entity.pdbx_description
1 polymer ?
#
loop_
_entity_poly.entity_id
_entity_poly.type
_entity_poly.pdbx_seq_one_letter_code
_entity_poly.pdbx_strand_id
1 'polypeptide(L)'
;MKEKKKLSLAAQIFIALVLAVVAGLLMQKYANFAETYIKPFGTIFLNLLKFIVVPIVLFSNMCGIISMKDIKKVGSIGAKTVVYYMCTTAFAITFGLIGANMFKGAFPKIATTDLSYKADQTISLMDTIVNIFPSNFVSPMVEANMLQVIVTALILGFGIILLGEGERNTRLVTACNDLNDVFMKCMEMILKLSPIGVFCLLSPVIASNGPAIIGSLAMVLLAAYVCYIIHAVVVYSFAVKTMGGMSPLKFFKGMLPAIMFAFSSSSSVGTLPINMECVENMGASKEVSSFVLPLGATINMDGTAIYQGVCAIFIASCYGIHLTLPQMLTMILTATLASIGTAGVPGAGMVMLAMVLASVGLPVDGIALVAGVDRIFDMGRTVVNITGDASCSIIVSNMERKKDAKREIANGL
;
A
#
# COMPACT_ATOMS: atom_id res chain seq x y z
N MET A 1 22.40 -35.02 -5.44
CA MET A 1 21.42 -34.67 -4.40
C MET A 1 20.37 -33.71 -5.01
N LYS A 2 19.09 -34.11 -5.14
CA LYS A 2 18.03 -33.21 -5.60
C LYS A 2 17.86 -32.11 -4.54
N GLU A 3 18.15 -30.87 -4.87
CA GLU A 3 17.79 -29.74 -4.01
C GLU A 3 16.29 -29.79 -3.70
N LYS A 4 15.94 -29.97 -2.44
CA LYS A 4 14.54 -29.88 -2.00
C LYS A 4 14.12 -28.43 -2.29
N LYS A 5 13.22 -28.22 -3.26
CA LYS A 5 12.60 -26.89 -3.51
C LYS A 5 11.99 -26.41 -2.20
N LYS A 6 12.60 -25.38 -1.58
CA LYS A 6 12.02 -24.74 -0.42
C LYS A 6 10.67 -24.15 -0.81
N LEU A 7 9.64 -24.37 -0.01
CA LEU A 7 8.32 -23.76 -0.19
C LEU A 7 8.46 -22.24 -0.19
N SER A 8 7.79 -21.58 -1.12
CA SER A 8 7.73 -20.11 -1.14
C SER A 8 7.07 -19.58 0.15
N LEU A 9 7.43 -18.37 0.58
CA LEU A 9 6.84 -17.74 1.77
C LEU A 9 5.30 -17.67 1.64
N ALA A 10 4.79 -17.39 0.44
CA ALA A 10 3.36 -17.40 0.16
C ALA A 10 2.71 -18.74 0.43
N ALA A 11 3.33 -19.85 -0.02
CA ALA A 11 2.83 -21.19 0.25
C ALA A 11 2.87 -21.52 1.75
N GLN A 12 3.91 -21.09 2.47
CA GLN A 12 4.01 -21.28 3.92
C GLN A 12 2.90 -20.51 4.67
N ILE A 13 2.61 -19.27 4.27
CA ILE A 13 1.52 -18.45 4.84
C ILE A 13 0.17 -19.10 4.57
N PHE A 14 -0.06 -19.58 3.34
CA PHE A 14 -1.32 -20.26 2.99
C PHE A 14 -1.52 -21.55 3.79
N ILE A 15 -0.48 -22.36 3.95
CA ILE A 15 -0.51 -23.56 4.80
C ILE A 15 -0.81 -23.16 6.26
N ALA A 16 -0.14 -22.13 6.78
CA ALA A 16 -0.37 -21.64 8.14
C ALA A 16 -1.81 -21.13 8.33
N LEU A 17 -2.38 -20.47 7.32
CA LEU A 17 -3.79 -20.05 7.32
C LEU A 17 -4.74 -21.25 7.42
N VAL A 18 -4.55 -22.25 6.57
CA VAL A 18 -5.37 -23.49 6.61
C VAL A 18 -5.25 -24.18 7.97
N LEU A 19 -4.02 -24.30 8.48
CA LEU A 19 -3.77 -24.90 9.80
C LEU A 19 -4.40 -24.06 10.92
N ALA A 20 -4.37 -22.72 10.82
CA ALA A 20 -5.02 -21.84 11.80
C ALA A 20 -6.55 -22.02 11.82
N VAL A 21 -7.16 -22.18 10.63
CA VAL A 21 -8.60 -22.46 10.51
C VAL A 21 -8.93 -23.79 11.18
N VAL A 22 -8.22 -24.86 10.83
CA VAL A 22 -8.46 -26.20 11.39
C VAL A 22 -8.23 -26.21 12.91
N ALA A 23 -7.10 -25.66 13.36
CA ALA A 23 -6.78 -25.58 14.79
C ALA A 23 -7.79 -24.73 15.56
N GLY A 24 -8.18 -23.57 15.02
CA GLY A 24 -9.18 -22.70 15.64
C GLY A 24 -10.55 -23.40 15.80
N LEU A 25 -11.01 -24.10 14.76
CA LEU A 25 -12.26 -24.85 14.83
C LEU A 25 -12.21 -26.02 15.86
N LEU A 26 -11.07 -26.69 15.96
CA LEU A 26 -10.87 -27.74 16.96
C LEU A 26 -10.76 -27.21 18.39
N MET A 27 -10.22 -26.00 18.54
CA MET A 27 -9.98 -25.35 19.84
C MET A 27 -11.17 -24.51 20.33
N GLN A 28 -12.35 -24.54 19.71
CA GLN A 28 -13.51 -23.75 20.16
C GLN A 28 -13.88 -24.01 21.64
N LYS A 29 -13.74 -25.26 22.10
CA LYS A 29 -13.96 -25.62 23.51
C LYS A 29 -12.83 -25.16 24.45
N TYR A 30 -11.68 -24.80 23.89
CA TYR A 30 -10.47 -24.38 24.59
C TYR A 30 -10.03 -22.97 24.16
N ALA A 31 -10.99 -22.10 23.86
CA ALA A 31 -10.69 -20.74 23.37
C ALA A 31 -9.76 -19.96 24.34
N ASN A 32 -9.97 -20.09 25.64
CA ASN A 32 -9.10 -19.48 26.66
C ASN A 32 -7.64 -19.97 26.56
N PHE A 33 -7.41 -21.23 26.23
CA PHE A 33 -6.05 -21.74 26.01
C PHE A 33 -5.41 -21.07 24.81
N ALA A 34 -6.15 -20.94 23.71
CA ALA A 34 -5.66 -20.28 22.50
C ALA A 34 -5.33 -18.80 22.77
N GLU A 35 -6.19 -18.08 23.48
CA GLU A 35 -5.97 -16.68 23.88
C GLU A 35 -4.76 -16.52 24.81
N THR A 36 -4.59 -17.41 25.79
CA THR A 36 -3.55 -17.28 26.81
C THR A 36 -2.16 -17.71 26.31
N TYR A 37 -2.07 -18.79 25.52
CA TYR A 37 -0.80 -19.41 25.16
C TYR A 37 -0.40 -19.27 23.68
N ILE A 38 -1.34 -19.10 22.76
CA ILE A 38 -1.04 -19.00 21.33
C ILE A 38 -1.00 -17.54 20.89
N LYS A 39 -1.99 -16.74 21.24
CA LYS A 39 -2.11 -15.32 20.88
C LYS A 39 -0.87 -14.47 21.21
N PRO A 40 -0.15 -14.66 22.34
CA PRO A 40 1.04 -13.87 22.65
C PRO A 40 2.12 -13.94 21.57
N PHE A 41 2.32 -15.08 20.90
CA PHE A 41 3.26 -15.18 19.78
C PHE A 41 2.81 -14.37 18.56
N GLY A 42 1.49 -14.34 18.31
CA GLY A 42 0.92 -13.45 17.30
C GLY A 42 1.11 -11.97 17.66
N THR A 43 0.93 -11.62 18.95
CA THR A 43 1.16 -10.26 19.46
C THR A 43 2.62 -9.84 19.30
N ILE A 44 3.59 -10.75 19.52
CA ILE A 44 5.01 -10.48 19.24
C ILE A 44 5.22 -10.12 17.76
N PHE A 45 4.60 -10.89 16.85
CA PHE A 45 4.67 -10.57 15.41
C PHE A 45 4.10 -9.19 15.09
N LEU A 46 2.93 -8.83 15.66
CA LEU A 46 2.37 -7.48 15.49
C LEU A 46 3.27 -6.39 16.07
N ASN A 47 3.88 -6.62 17.23
CA ASN A 47 4.81 -5.66 17.83
C ASN A 47 6.04 -5.43 16.94
N LEU A 48 6.57 -6.49 16.32
CA LEU A 48 7.66 -6.37 15.34
C LEU A 48 7.21 -5.60 14.09
N LEU A 49 5.98 -5.79 13.61
CA LEU A 49 5.42 -4.98 12.53
C LEU A 49 5.31 -3.51 12.97
N LYS A 50 4.78 -3.21 14.15
CA LYS A 50 4.67 -1.84 14.69
C LYS A 50 6.05 -1.18 14.84
N PHE A 51 7.05 -1.93 15.32
CA PHE A 51 8.43 -1.46 15.48
C PHE A 51 9.03 -0.93 14.18
N ILE A 52 8.76 -1.60 13.06
CA ILE A 52 9.39 -1.26 11.79
C ILE A 52 8.65 -0.14 11.01
N VAL A 53 7.40 0.20 11.38
CA VAL A 53 6.56 1.16 10.65
C VAL A 53 7.22 2.54 10.57
N VAL A 54 7.55 3.13 11.72
CA VAL A 54 8.08 4.51 11.78
C VAL A 54 9.36 4.68 10.98
N PRO A 55 10.42 3.87 11.17
CA PRO A 55 11.65 4.04 10.41
C PRO A 55 11.45 3.80 8.90
N ILE A 56 10.64 2.80 8.49
CA ILE A 56 10.35 2.59 7.07
C ILE A 56 9.63 3.81 6.50
N VAL A 57 8.58 4.30 7.13
CA VAL A 57 7.84 5.48 6.64
C VAL A 57 8.75 6.68 6.53
N LEU A 58 9.61 6.94 7.51
CA LEU A 58 10.55 8.05 7.50
C LEU A 58 11.54 7.94 6.32
N PHE A 59 12.34 6.88 6.28
CA PHE A 59 13.42 6.76 5.31
C PHE A 59 12.93 6.49 3.89
N SER A 60 11.91 5.68 3.71
CA SER A 60 11.32 5.39 2.41
C SER A 60 10.71 6.65 1.77
N ASN A 61 9.96 7.47 2.54
CA ASN A 61 9.46 8.75 2.03
C ASN A 61 10.58 9.76 1.76
N MET A 62 11.61 9.83 2.61
CA MET A 62 12.80 10.65 2.34
C MET A 62 13.45 10.24 1.01
N CYS A 63 13.70 8.94 0.79
CA CYS A 63 14.27 8.43 -0.45
C CYS A 63 13.36 8.72 -1.65
N GLY A 64 12.04 8.57 -1.49
CA GLY A 64 11.05 8.93 -2.50
C GLY A 64 11.18 10.38 -2.93
N ILE A 65 11.22 11.33 -1.97
CA ILE A 65 11.40 12.75 -2.26
C ILE A 65 12.77 13.05 -2.87
N ILE A 66 13.83 12.47 -2.34
CA ILE A 66 15.19 12.66 -2.87
C ILE A 66 15.28 12.19 -4.34
N SER A 67 14.62 11.08 -4.69
CA SER A 67 14.55 10.59 -6.07
C SER A 67 13.87 11.56 -7.02
N MET A 68 12.93 12.38 -6.52
CA MET A 68 12.26 13.43 -7.29
C MET A 68 13.20 14.58 -7.69
N LYS A 69 14.45 14.62 -7.19
CA LYS A 69 15.49 15.54 -7.69
C LYS A 69 15.64 15.44 -9.21
N ASP A 70 15.55 14.24 -9.75
CA ASP A 70 15.65 14.00 -11.18
C ASP A 70 14.43 14.52 -11.97
N ILE A 71 13.29 14.75 -11.30
CA ILE A 71 12.10 15.36 -11.88
C ILE A 71 12.41 16.77 -12.43
N LYS A 72 13.28 17.55 -11.75
CA LYS A 72 13.71 18.86 -12.26
C LYS A 72 14.53 18.73 -13.54
N LYS A 73 15.33 17.67 -13.68
CA LYS A 73 16.12 17.39 -14.90
C LYS A 73 15.22 16.91 -16.04
N VAL A 74 14.21 16.10 -15.73
CA VAL A 74 13.25 15.56 -16.72
C VAL A 74 12.08 16.54 -16.98
N GLY A 75 11.93 17.59 -16.17
CA GLY A 75 11.00 18.69 -16.41
C GLY A 75 9.51 18.26 -16.40
N SER A 76 8.84 18.39 -17.56
CA SER A 76 7.38 18.20 -17.63
C SER A 76 6.94 16.74 -17.47
N ILE A 77 7.79 15.75 -17.75
CA ILE A 77 7.50 14.32 -17.58
C ILE A 77 7.26 14.01 -16.09
N GLY A 78 8.20 14.44 -15.24
CA GLY A 78 8.12 14.18 -13.81
C GLY A 78 6.89 14.81 -13.15
N ALA A 79 6.60 16.08 -13.44
CA ALA A 79 5.44 16.76 -12.89
C ALA A 79 4.13 16.06 -13.28
N LYS A 80 3.97 15.67 -14.56
CA LYS A 80 2.80 14.94 -15.05
C LYS A 80 2.64 13.59 -14.36
N THR A 81 3.74 12.88 -14.17
CA THR A 81 3.77 11.56 -13.53
C THR A 81 3.31 11.65 -12.07
N VAL A 82 3.88 12.58 -11.30
CA VAL A 82 3.52 12.76 -9.88
C VAL A 82 2.07 13.18 -9.72
N VAL A 83 1.61 14.16 -10.50
CA VAL A 83 0.19 14.60 -10.46
C VAL A 83 -0.74 13.44 -10.80
N TYR A 84 -0.42 12.65 -11.82
CA TYR A 84 -1.21 11.49 -12.19
C TYR A 84 -1.32 10.49 -11.02
N TYR A 85 -0.19 10.09 -10.44
CA TYR A 85 -0.18 9.12 -9.33
C TYR A 85 -0.92 9.63 -8.10
N MET A 86 -0.74 10.90 -7.72
CA MET A 86 -1.48 11.47 -6.59
C MET A 86 -3.00 11.46 -6.83
N CYS A 87 -3.44 11.82 -8.04
CA CYS A 87 -4.84 11.79 -8.39
C CYS A 87 -5.41 10.36 -8.39
N THR A 88 -4.73 9.40 -9.04
CA THR A 88 -5.23 8.01 -9.10
C THR A 88 -5.26 7.35 -7.74
N THR A 89 -4.27 7.60 -6.88
CA THR A 89 -4.23 7.06 -5.50
C THR A 89 -5.36 7.65 -4.64
N ALA A 90 -5.64 8.96 -4.75
CA ALA A 90 -6.77 9.57 -4.05
C ALA A 90 -8.13 8.99 -4.52
N PHE A 91 -8.31 8.76 -5.81
CA PHE A 91 -9.46 8.04 -6.33
C PHE A 91 -9.52 6.60 -5.83
N ALA A 92 -8.38 5.90 -5.81
CA ALA A 92 -8.29 4.50 -5.40
C ALA A 92 -8.79 4.29 -3.96
N ILE A 93 -8.27 5.05 -3.00
CA ILE A 93 -8.73 4.94 -1.61
C ILE A 93 -10.20 5.34 -1.47
N THR A 94 -10.66 6.34 -2.21
CA THR A 94 -12.06 6.76 -2.21
C THR A 94 -12.96 5.61 -2.68
N PHE A 95 -12.60 4.92 -3.78
CA PHE A 95 -13.31 3.72 -4.24
C PHE A 95 -13.28 2.59 -3.19
N GLY A 96 -12.14 2.39 -2.53
CA GLY A 96 -12.02 1.42 -1.44
C GLY A 96 -12.96 1.71 -0.28
N LEU A 97 -13.04 2.96 0.17
CA LEU A 97 -13.94 3.40 1.25
C LEU A 97 -15.40 3.28 0.86
N ILE A 98 -15.79 3.73 -0.34
CA ILE A 98 -17.17 3.65 -0.83
C ILE A 98 -17.57 2.18 -1.00
N GLY A 99 -16.75 1.38 -1.69
CA GLY A 99 -17.03 -0.02 -1.93
C GLY A 99 -17.18 -0.80 -0.63
N ALA A 100 -16.26 -0.63 0.33
CA ALA A 100 -16.35 -1.30 1.62
C ALA A 100 -17.60 -0.90 2.42
N ASN A 101 -18.01 0.38 2.36
CA ASN A 101 -19.26 0.81 2.99
C ASN A 101 -20.49 0.13 2.38
N MET A 102 -20.50 -0.20 1.09
CA MET A 102 -21.58 -0.97 0.47
C MET A 102 -21.65 -2.42 1.00
N PHE A 103 -20.51 -3.00 1.34
CA PHE A 103 -20.42 -4.35 1.92
C PHE A 103 -20.51 -4.38 3.45
N LYS A 104 -20.58 -3.22 4.12
CA LYS A 104 -20.53 -3.08 5.58
C LYS A 104 -21.56 -3.94 6.31
N GLY A 105 -22.76 -4.13 5.74
CA GLY A 105 -23.82 -4.97 6.32
C GLY A 105 -23.47 -6.46 6.39
N ALA A 106 -22.51 -6.93 5.61
CA ALA A 106 -22.04 -8.32 5.60
C ALA A 106 -20.80 -8.54 6.51
N PHE A 107 -20.25 -7.47 7.09
CA PHE A 107 -19.11 -7.57 8.00
C PHE A 107 -19.58 -7.92 9.42
N PRO A 108 -18.90 -8.83 10.13
CA PRO A 108 -19.33 -9.25 11.47
C PRO A 108 -19.05 -8.15 12.50
N LYS A 109 -19.85 -8.16 13.54
CA LYS A 109 -19.49 -7.50 14.79
C LYS A 109 -18.82 -8.54 15.68
N ILE A 110 -17.56 -8.35 15.99
CA ILE A 110 -16.81 -9.21 16.89
C ILE A 110 -16.99 -8.65 18.30
N ALA A 111 -17.43 -9.48 19.25
CA ALA A 111 -17.47 -9.09 20.65
C ALA A 111 -16.02 -8.95 21.16
N THR A 112 -15.51 -7.73 21.18
CA THR A 112 -14.20 -7.42 21.72
C THR A 112 -14.36 -6.97 23.16
N THR A 113 -13.96 -7.82 24.10
CA THR A 113 -14.17 -7.60 25.53
C THR A 113 -13.20 -6.59 26.15
N ASP A 114 -12.18 -6.11 25.45
CA ASP A 114 -11.08 -5.35 26.08
C ASP A 114 -10.53 -4.14 25.32
N LEU A 115 -11.28 -3.55 24.38
CA LEU A 115 -10.79 -2.33 23.73
C LEU A 115 -11.62 -1.13 24.18
N SER A 116 -11.08 -0.38 25.15
CA SER A 116 -11.56 0.95 25.52
C SER A 116 -11.28 1.94 24.36
N TYR A 117 -12.03 1.82 23.28
CA TYR A 117 -12.07 2.87 22.27
C TYR A 117 -12.84 4.06 22.88
N LYS A 118 -12.12 5.09 23.25
CA LYS A 118 -12.74 6.38 23.59
C LYS A 118 -13.10 7.09 22.29
N ALA A 119 -14.35 6.95 21.88
CA ALA A 119 -14.94 7.65 20.73
C ALA A 119 -15.10 9.17 20.96
N ASP A 120 -14.23 9.80 21.71
CA ASP A 120 -14.39 11.17 22.19
C ASP A 120 -13.44 12.15 21.53
N GLN A 121 -13.46 12.24 20.20
CA GLN A 121 -13.09 13.50 19.56
C GLN A 121 -13.78 13.58 18.20
N THR A 122 -14.68 14.54 18.03
CA THR A 122 -15.06 15.07 16.73
C THR A 122 -13.83 15.70 16.11
N ILE A 123 -13.04 14.88 15.36
CA ILE A 123 -11.86 15.37 14.67
C ILE A 123 -12.36 16.37 13.62
N SER A 124 -12.05 17.64 13.83
CA SER A 124 -12.28 18.67 12.82
C SER A 124 -11.28 18.49 11.67
N LEU A 125 -11.76 18.63 10.43
CA LEU A 125 -10.87 18.57 9.26
C LEU A 125 -9.77 19.65 9.36
N MET A 126 -10.09 20.84 9.89
CA MET A 126 -9.11 21.92 10.07
C MET A 126 -8.06 21.56 11.12
N ASP A 127 -8.47 20.97 12.25
CA ASP A 127 -7.53 20.48 13.25
C ASP A 127 -6.62 19.40 12.69
N THR A 128 -7.15 18.51 11.84
CA THR A 128 -6.33 17.51 11.13
C THR A 128 -5.28 18.19 10.26
N ILE A 129 -5.66 19.21 9.46
CA ILE A 129 -4.72 19.92 8.57
C ILE A 129 -3.62 20.63 9.39
N VAL A 130 -3.98 21.29 10.47
CA VAL A 130 -3.01 21.97 11.37
C VAL A 130 -2.09 20.94 12.02
N ASN A 131 -2.66 19.84 12.52
CA ASN A 131 -1.92 18.78 13.21
C ASN A 131 -1.08 17.88 12.29
N ILE A 132 -1.14 18.06 10.97
CA ILE A 132 -0.21 17.42 10.02
C ILE A 132 1.22 17.93 10.24
N PHE A 133 1.39 19.19 10.63
CA PHE A 133 2.70 19.81 10.81
C PHE A 133 3.24 19.55 12.22
N PRO A 134 4.39 18.85 12.35
CA PRO A 134 4.95 18.55 13.67
C PRO A 134 5.52 19.79 14.35
N SER A 135 5.22 19.96 15.61
CA SER A 135 5.84 21.02 16.46
C SER A 135 7.21 20.59 17.02
N ASN A 136 7.53 19.30 16.96
CA ASN A 136 8.77 18.69 17.45
C ASN A 136 9.20 17.57 16.52
N PHE A 137 10.50 17.41 16.28
CA PHE A 137 11.06 16.40 15.39
C PHE A 137 10.90 14.96 15.91
N VAL A 138 11.00 14.75 17.20
CA VAL A 138 11.05 13.42 17.82
C VAL A 138 9.66 12.91 18.20
N SER A 139 8.79 13.79 18.67
CA SER A 139 7.43 13.46 19.15
C SER A 139 6.63 12.62 18.15
N PRO A 140 6.57 12.94 16.84
CA PRO A 140 5.85 12.14 15.86
C PRO A 140 6.31 10.69 15.77
N MET A 141 7.61 10.45 15.98
CA MET A 141 8.20 9.12 15.92
C MET A 141 7.88 8.30 17.17
N VAL A 142 7.91 8.94 18.35
CA VAL A 142 7.59 8.30 19.64
C VAL A 142 6.10 7.97 19.72
N GLU A 143 5.26 8.90 19.29
CA GLU A 143 3.80 8.77 19.30
C GLU A 143 3.27 7.95 18.10
N ALA A 144 4.15 7.59 17.16
CA ALA A 144 3.79 6.95 15.90
C ALA A 144 2.70 7.74 15.12
N ASN A 145 2.78 9.10 15.16
CA ASN A 145 1.90 9.96 14.38
C ASN A 145 2.36 10.00 12.93
N MET A 146 1.80 9.11 12.11
CA MET A 146 2.31 8.83 10.77
C MET A 146 2.18 10.01 9.81
N LEU A 147 1.12 10.83 9.91
CA LEU A 147 1.00 12.04 9.09
C LEU A 147 2.15 13.00 9.37
N GLN A 148 2.48 13.23 10.63
CA GLN A 148 3.60 14.09 11.01
C GLN A 148 4.95 13.47 10.65
N VAL A 149 5.11 12.14 10.74
CA VAL A 149 6.33 11.43 10.28
C VAL A 149 6.52 11.62 8.78
N ILE A 150 5.46 11.51 7.96
CA ILE A 150 5.53 11.76 6.52
C ILE A 150 5.95 13.21 6.25
N VAL A 151 5.32 14.20 6.89
CA VAL A 151 5.68 15.61 6.71
C VAL A 151 7.13 15.86 7.12
N THR A 152 7.59 15.25 8.22
CA THR A 152 9.00 15.29 8.64
C THR A 152 9.91 14.72 7.54
N ALA A 153 9.56 13.59 6.96
CA ALA A 153 10.31 12.98 5.87
C ALA A 153 10.35 13.88 4.62
N LEU A 154 9.22 14.52 4.27
CA LEU A 154 9.13 15.47 3.17
C LEU A 154 10.06 16.69 3.41
N ILE A 155 10.00 17.28 4.59
CA ILE A 155 10.85 18.44 4.95
C ILE A 155 12.34 18.08 4.87
N LEU A 156 12.74 16.92 5.44
CA LEU A 156 14.13 16.45 5.39
C LEU A 156 14.58 16.11 3.97
N GLY A 157 13.73 15.42 3.20
CA GLY A 157 14.01 15.08 1.80
C GLY A 157 14.21 16.33 0.94
N PHE A 158 13.33 17.33 1.07
CA PHE A 158 13.51 18.62 0.40
C PHE A 158 14.75 19.36 0.89
N GLY A 159 15.03 19.35 2.21
CA GLY A 159 16.26 19.91 2.78
C GLY A 159 17.52 19.35 2.13
N ILE A 160 17.57 18.02 1.94
CA ILE A 160 18.70 17.35 1.26
C ILE A 160 18.79 17.79 -0.20
N ILE A 161 17.68 17.88 -0.94
CA ILE A 161 17.67 18.37 -2.33
C ILE A 161 18.20 19.80 -2.42
N LEU A 162 17.79 20.69 -1.49
CA LEU A 162 18.17 22.10 -1.47
C LEU A 162 19.63 22.36 -1.10
N LEU A 163 20.35 21.38 -0.54
CA LEU A 163 21.81 21.46 -0.36
C LEU A 163 22.57 21.52 -1.68
N GLY A 164 21.91 21.27 -2.81
CA GLY A 164 22.50 21.29 -4.13
C GLY A 164 23.38 20.09 -4.43
N GLU A 165 24.09 20.16 -5.57
CA GLU A 165 25.00 19.09 -6.02
C GLU A 165 26.37 19.23 -5.31
N GLY A 166 26.92 18.11 -4.85
CA GLY A 166 28.23 18.06 -4.23
C GLY A 166 28.44 16.78 -3.41
N GLU A 167 29.68 16.57 -3.00
CA GLU A 167 30.10 15.37 -2.25
C GLU A 167 29.29 15.18 -0.93
N ARG A 168 28.98 16.27 -0.25
CA ARG A 168 28.16 16.27 0.99
C ARG A 168 26.76 15.78 0.71
N ASN A 169 26.11 16.28 -0.34
CA ASN A 169 24.77 15.87 -0.74
C ASN A 169 24.76 14.38 -1.11
N THR A 170 25.73 13.94 -1.93
CA THR A 170 25.87 12.53 -2.35
C THR A 170 26.01 11.61 -1.13
N ARG A 171 26.81 11.98 -0.13
CA ARG A 171 26.94 11.20 1.10
C ARG A 171 25.65 11.10 1.88
N LEU A 172 24.87 12.19 1.99
CA LEU A 172 23.58 12.18 2.68
C LEU A 172 22.55 11.33 1.96
N VAL A 173 22.48 11.45 0.63
CA VAL A 173 21.60 10.62 -0.21
C VAL A 173 21.95 9.14 -0.07
N THR A 174 23.23 8.79 -0.13
CA THR A 174 23.70 7.41 0.05
C THR A 174 23.32 6.90 1.44
N ALA A 175 23.59 7.68 2.50
CA ALA A 175 23.25 7.29 3.86
C ALA A 175 21.74 7.06 4.06
N CYS A 176 20.88 7.90 3.45
CA CYS A 176 19.43 7.69 3.48
C CYS A 176 19.02 6.40 2.79
N ASN A 177 19.59 6.11 1.61
CA ASN A 177 19.32 4.88 0.88
C ASN A 177 19.80 3.65 1.65
N ASP A 178 21.02 3.69 2.20
CA ASP A 178 21.59 2.59 2.99
C ASP A 178 20.72 2.29 4.24
N LEU A 179 20.25 3.32 4.95
CA LEU A 179 19.34 3.16 6.08
C LEU A 179 18.00 2.60 5.65
N ASN A 180 17.43 3.08 4.55
CA ASN A 180 16.21 2.52 3.98
C ASN A 180 16.39 1.03 3.68
N ASP A 181 17.49 0.64 3.04
CA ASP A 181 17.79 -0.75 2.70
C ASP A 181 17.94 -1.63 3.94
N VAL A 182 18.57 -1.12 5.01
CA VAL A 182 18.66 -1.81 6.30
C VAL A 182 17.25 -2.07 6.86
N PHE A 183 16.39 -1.04 6.94
CA PHE A 183 15.03 -1.22 7.47
C PHE A 183 14.16 -2.11 6.56
N MET A 184 14.32 -2.03 5.25
CA MET A 184 13.68 -2.94 4.32
C MET A 184 14.12 -4.39 4.55
N LYS A 185 15.41 -4.61 4.84
CA LYS A 185 15.94 -5.94 5.17
C LYS A 185 15.39 -6.45 6.51
N CYS A 186 15.28 -5.58 7.50
CA CYS A 186 14.62 -5.91 8.78
C CYS A 186 13.15 -6.30 8.54
N MET A 187 12.42 -5.57 7.69
CA MET A 187 11.06 -5.92 7.32
C MET A 187 10.97 -7.29 6.66
N GLU A 188 11.85 -7.61 5.72
CA GLU A 188 11.90 -8.95 5.12
C GLU A 188 12.12 -10.06 6.17
N MET A 189 12.97 -9.80 7.19
CA MET A 189 13.20 -10.75 8.30
C MET A 189 11.92 -10.94 9.12
N ILE A 190 11.23 -9.86 9.46
CA ILE A 190 9.95 -9.90 10.19
C ILE A 190 8.89 -10.65 9.36
N LEU A 191 8.80 -10.37 8.07
CA LEU A 191 7.84 -11.03 7.18
C LEU A 191 8.07 -12.54 7.05
N LYS A 192 9.29 -13.05 7.23
CA LYS A 192 9.57 -14.50 7.29
C LYS A 192 8.90 -15.17 8.49
N LEU A 193 8.55 -14.42 9.54
CA LEU A 193 7.78 -14.91 10.69
C LEU A 193 6.27 -14.94 10.42
N SER A 194 5.81 -14.38 9.28
CA SER A 194 4.36 -14.30 8.96
C SER A 194 3.63 -15.63 9.05
N PRO A 195 4.17 -16.79 8.63
CA PRO A 195 3.44 -18.06 8.80
C PRO A 195 3.10 -18.35 10.26
N ILE A 196 4.04 -18.11 11.18
CA ILE A 196 3.84 -18.29 12.63
C ILE A 196 2.87 -17.21 13.15
N GLY A 197 3.10 -15.94 12.77
CA GLY A 197 2.26 -14.82 13.15
C GLY A 197 0.80 -15.03 12.73
N VAL A 198 0.56 -15.41 11.49
CA VAL A 198 -0.78 -15.70 10.92
C VAL A 198 -1.46 -16.83 11.69
N PHE A 199 -0.76 -17.93 11.92
CA PHE A 199 -1.31 -19.04 12.69
C PHE A 199 -1.72 -18.60 14.10
N CYS A 200 -0.81 -17.91 14.80
CA CYS A 200 -1.02 -17.50 16.19
C CYS A 200 -2.03 -16.35 16.36
N LEU A 201 -2.26 -15.55 15.34
CA LEU A 201 -3.29 -14.51 15.37
C LEU A 201 -4.67 -15.05 15.00
N LEU A 202 -4.75 -15.87 13.95
CA LEU A 202 -6.02 -16.30 13.39
C LEU A 202 -6.66 -17.46 14.16
N SER A 203 -5.87 -18.42 14.67
CA SER A 203 -6.43 -19.58 15.38
C SER A 203 -7.19 -19.21 16.67
N PRO A 204 -6.73 -18.28 17.54
CA PRO A 204 -7.52 -17.80 18.67
C PRO A 204 -8.80 -17.07 18.25
N VAL A 205 -8.72 -16.25 17.20
CA VAL A 205 -9.89 -15.53 16.67
C VAL A 205 -10.97 -16.51 16.19
N ILE A 206 -10.59 -17.57 15.48
CA ILE A 206 -11.55 -18.61 15.04
C ILE A 206 -12.05 -19.43 16.23
N ALA A 207 -11.19 -19.74 17.20
CA ALA A 207 -11.60 -20.47 18.40
C ALA A 207 -12.66 -19.71 19.19
N SER A 208 -12.53 -18.39 19.31
CA SER A 208 -13.45 -17.54 20.08
C SER A 208 -14.74 -17.19 19.32
N ASN A 209 -14.66 -16.99 17.97
CA ASN A 209 -15.78 -16.50 17.16
C ASN A 209 -16.43 -17.57 16.27
N GLY A 210 -15.84 -18.76 16.20
CA GLY A 210 -16.35 -19.86 15.39
C GLY A 210 -16.18 -19.64 13.86
N PRO A 211 -16.88 -20.45 13.03
CA PRO A 211 -16.71 -20.44 11.56
C PRO A 211 -17.24 -19.18 10.87
N ALA A 212 -18.06 -18.35 11.55
CA ALA A 212 -18.63 -17.14 10.95
C ALA A 212 -17.56 -16.13 10.49
N ILE A 213 -16.39 -16.08 11.15
CA ILE A 213 -15.29 -15.19 10.79
C ILE A 213 -14.71 -15.53 9.41
N ILE A 214 -14.75 -16.79 8.99
CA ILE A 214 -14.21 -17.24 7.70
C ILE A 214 -15.02 -16.63 6.54
N GLY A 215 -16.36 -16.64 6.68
CA GLY A 215 -17.25 -15.98 5.73
C GLY A 215 -16.97 -14.49 5.61
N SER A 216 -16.66 -13.86 6.73
CA SER A 216 -16.33 -12.43 6.77
C SER A 216 -15.01 -12.09 6.10
N LEU A 217 -13.98 -12.93 6.27
CA LEU A 217 -12.71 -12.79 5.56
C LEU A 217 -12.89 -12.97 4.04
N ALA A 218 -13.74 -13.91 3.62
CA ALA A 218 -14.09 -14.07 2.22
C ALA A 218 -14.82 -12.82 1.68
N MET A 219 -15.70 -12.22 2.49
CA MET A 219 -16.45 -11.02 2.10
C MET A 219 -15.57 -9.78 1.96
N VAL A 220 -14.62 -9.56 2.87
CA VAL A 220 -13.69 -8.43 2.76
C VAL A 220 -12.73 -8.59 1.57
N LEU A 221 -12.29 -9.83 1.28
CA LEU A 221 -11.54 -10.13 0.07
C LEU A 221 -12.35 -9.82 -1.19
N LEU A 222 -13.60 -10.29 -1.24
CA LEU A 222 -14.50 -10.02 -2.36
C LEU A 222 -14.68 -8.50 -2.57
N ALA A 223 -14.94 -7.75 -1.50
CA ALA A 223 -15.08 -6.30 -1.54
C ALA A 223 -13.83 -5.62 -2.13
N ALA A 224 -12.63 -6.03 -1.70
CA ALA A 224 -11.38 -5.49 -2.21
C ALA A 224 -11.17 -5.81 -3.69
N TYR A 225 -11.37 -7.06 -4.10
CA TYR A 225 -11.21 -7.46 -5.50
C TYR A 225 -12.22 -6.79 -6.44
N VAL A 226 -13.47 -6.60 -5.99
CA VAL A 226 -14.46 -5.80 -6.73
C VAL A 226 -13.95 -4.36 -6.89
N CYS A 227 -13.43 -3.73 -5.84
CA CYS A 227 -12.86 -2.39 -5.91
C CYS A 227 -11.62 -2.32 -6.82
N TYR A 228 -10.72 -3.32 -6.78
CA TYR A 228 -9.57 -3.42 -7.68
C TYR A 228 -9.99 -3.46 -9.14
N ILE A 229 -10.97 -4.30 -9.47
CA ILE A 229 -11.47 -4.45 -10.84
C ILE A 229 -12.16 -3.17 -11.28
N ILE A 230 -13.03 -2.59 -10.45
CA ILE A 230 -13.73 -1.33 -10.78
C ILE A 230 -12.72 -0.21 -11.03
N HIS A 231 -11.73 -0.03 -10.14
CA HIS A 231 -10.71 0.99 -10.29
C HIS A 231 -9.91 0.79 -11.59
N ALA A 232 -9.41 -0.41 -11.84
CA ALA A 232 -8.66 -0.71 -13.06
C ALA A 232 -9.50 -0.50 -14.32
N VAL A 233 -10.74 -1.01 -14.35
CA VAL A 233 -11.62 -0.92 -15.53
C VAL A 233 -12.16 0.49 -15.75
N VAL A 234 -12.49 1.23 -14.69
CA VAL A 234 -13.07 2.57 -14.83
C VAL A 234 -11.97 3.61 -14.95
N VAL A 235 -11.07 3.71 -13.97
CA VAL A 235 -10.09 4.81 -13.90
C VAL A 235 -9.03 4.67 -14.98
N TYR A 236 -8.36 3.51 -15.07
CA TYR A 236 -7.29 3.35 -16.05
C TYR A 236 -7.82 3.28 -17.48
N SER A 237 -9.01 2.67 -17.73
CA SER A 237 -9.61 2.69 -19.06
C SER A 237 -9.97 4.09 -19.51
N PHE A 238 -10.57 4.89 -18.63
CA PHE A 238 -10.89 6.27 -18.90
C PHE A 238 -9.63 7.09 -19.21
N ALA A 239 -8.61 7.00 -18.36
CA ALA A 239 -7.37 7.73 -18.49
C ALA A 239 -6.59 7.34 -19.76
N VAL A 240 -6.45 6.04 -20.03
CA VAL A 240 -5.74 5.54 -21.22
C VAL A 240 -6.49 5.92 -22.51
N LYS A 241 -7.83 5.87 -22.52
CA LYS A 241 -8.63 6.24 -23.68
C LYS A 241 -8.56 7.75 -23.97
N THR A 242 -8.75 8.57 -22.94
CA THR A 242 -8.87 10.04 -23.12
C THR A 242 -7.52 10.74 -23.23
N MET A 243 -6.55 10.37 -22.38
CA MET A 243 -5.25 11.01 -22.30
C MET A 243 -4.17 10.19 -23.02
N GLY A 244 -4.22 8.86 -22.97
CA GLY A 244 -3.27 7.96 -23.61
C GLY A 244 -3.52 7.76 -25.11
N GLY A 245 -4.73 8.06 -25.61
CA GLY A 245 -5.10 7.85 -27.02
C GLY A 245 -5.10 6.39 -27.45
N MET A 246 -5.26 5.46 -26.51
CA MET A 246 -5.24 4.01 -26.75
C MET A 246 -6.54 3.36 -26.32
N SER A 247 -6.96 2.31 -27.05
CA SER A 247 -8.11 1.49 -26.65
C SER A 247 -7.83 0.75 -25.34
N PRO A 248 -8.73 0.80 -24.33
CA PRO A 248 -8.60 0.05 -23.09
C PRO A 248 -8.35 -1.45 -23.30
N LEU A 249 -9.05 -2.05 -24.27
CA LEU A 249 -8.88 -3.48 -24.57
C LEU A 249 -7.47 -3.79 -25.05
N LYS A 250 -6.88 -2.94 -25.91
CA LYS A 250 -5.49 -3.06 -26.36
C LYS A 250 -4.53 -2.94 -25.18
N PHE A 251 -4.78 -1.99 -24.28
CA PHE A 251 -3.98 -1.75 -23.08
C PHE A 251 -3.97 -2.99 -22.17
N PHE A 252 -5.12 -3.47 -21.71
CA PHE A 252 -5.18 -4.63 -20.82
C PHE A 252 -4.64 -5.90 -21.48
N LYS A 253 -4.88 -6.10 -22.77
CA LYS A 253 -4.32 -7.25 -23.51
C LYS A 253 -2.79 -7.16 -23.59
N GLY A 254 -2.24 -5.97 -23.79
CA GLY A 254 -0.79 -5.75 -23.80
C GLY A 254 -0.14 -5.92 -22.43
N MET A 255 -0.89 -5.61 -21.36
CA MET A 255 -0.44 -5.74 -19.97
C MET A 255 -0.52 -7.16 -19.40
N LEU A 256 -1.16 -8.10 -20.10
CA LEU A 256 -1.44 -9.43 -19.55
C LEU A 256 -0.19 -10.16 -19.00
N PRO A 257 0.99 -10.13 -19.66
CA PRO A 257 2.19 -10.77 -19.11
C PRO A 257 2.63 -10.17 -17.77
N ALA A 258 2.63 -8.84 -17.67
CA ALA A 258 2.99 -8.12 -16.44
C ALA A 258 1.95 -8.38 -15.33
N ILE A 259 0.66 -8.38 -15.64
CA ILE A 259 -0.43 -8.68 -14.70
C ILE A 259 -0.28 -10.09 -14.12
N MET A 260 -0.04 -11.10 -14.95
CA MET A 260 0.13 -12.48 -14.48
C MET A 260 1.36 -12.64 -13.59
N PHE A 261 2.46 -12.01 -13.95
CA PHE A 261 3.68 -12.05 -13.14
C PHE A 261 3.49 -11.30 -11.82
N ALA A 262 2.91 -10.10 -11.83
CA ALA A 262 2.62 -9.31 -10.63
C ALA A 262 1.68 -10.05 -9.68
N PHE A 263 0.64 -10.69 -10.20
CA PHE A 263 -0.28 -11.49 -9.41
C PHE A 263 0.43 -12.65 -8.68
N SER A 264 1.39 -13.31 -9.34
CA SER A 264 2.12 -14.42 -8.73
C SER A 264 3.23 -13.98 -7.78
N SER A 265 3.97 -12.92 -8.12
CA SER A 265 5.11 -12.44 -7.36
C SER A 265 4.74 -11.53 -6.19
N SER A 266 3.66 -10.75 -6.34
CA SER A 266 3.26 -9.66 -5.44
C SER A 266 4.39 -8.63 -5.23
N SER A 267 5.15 -8.33 -6.28
CA SER A 267 6.25 -7.36 -6.24
C SER A 267 6.21 -6.45 -7.46
N SER A 268 5.95 -5.16 -7.24
CA SER A 268 6.00 -4.15 -8.30
C SER A 268 7.41 -4.01 -8.85
N VAL A 269 8.42 -3.99 -7.97
CA VAL A 269 9.84 -3.92 -8.36
C VAL A 269 10.26 -5.16 -9.15
N GLY A 270 9.85 -6.36 -8.70
CA GLY A 270 10.13 -7.60 -9.42
C GLY A 270 9.45 -7.68 -10.79
N THR A 271 8.31 -6.99 -10.97
CA THR A 271 7.57 -6.95 -12.24
C THR A 271 8.11 -5.90 -13.21
N LEU A 272 8.93 -4.95 -12.73
CA LEU A 272 9.37 -3.77 -13.48
C LEU A 272 9.93 -4.10 -14.89
N PRO A 273 10.83 -5.07 -15.08
CA PRO A 273 11.36 -5.38 -16.43
C PRO A 273 10.25 -5.80 -17.41
N ILE A 274 9.32 -6.65 -16.96
CA ILE A 274 8.21 -7.13 -17.81
C ILE A 274 7.23 -5.98 -18.09
N ASN A 275 6.99 -5.12 -17.09
CA ASN A 275 6.13 -3.95 -17.24
C ASN A 275 6.69 -2.96 -18.28
N MET A 276 8.02 -2.73 -18.25
CA MET A 276 8.73 -1.91 -19.25
C MET A 276 8.55 -2.48 -20.67
N GLU A 277 8.81 -3.77 -20.85
CA GLU A 277 8.63 -4.43 -22.12
C GLU A 277 7.18 -4.33 -22.64
N CYS A 278 6.19 -4.54 -21.77
CA CYS A 278 4.79 -4.41 -22.13
C CYS A 278 4.42 -3.01 -22.63
N VAL A 279 4.82 -1.95 -21.93
CA VAL A 279 4.46 -0.56 -22.34
C VAL A 279 5.21 -0.12 -23.58
N GLU A 280 6.47 -0.51 -23.75
CA GLU A 280 7.27 -0.21 -24.94
C GLU A 280 6.67 -0.91 -26.18
N ASN A 281 6.27 -2.18 -26.08
CA ASN A 281 5.57 -2.92 -27.12
C ASN A 281 4.21 -2.29 -27.48
N MET A 282 3.58 -1.58 -26.54
CA MET A 282 2.35 -0.83 -26.79
C MET A 282 2.58 0.56 -27.37
N GLY A 283 3.84 1.02 -27.44
CA GLY A 283 4.25 2.27 -28.08
C GLY A 283 4.55 3.41 -27.11
N ALA A 284 4.81 3.13 -25.83
CA ALA A 284 5.43 4.11 -24.94
C ALA A 284 6.88 4.36 -25.40
N SER A 285 7.37 5.61 -25.27
CA SER A 285 8.77 5.88 -25.54
C SER A 285 9.66 5.32 -24.44
N LYS A 286 10.81 4.78 -24.82
CA LYS A 286 11.77 4.20 -23.87
C LYS A 286 12.27 5.22 -22.84
N GLU A 287 12.40 6.49 -23.24
CA GLU A 287 12.77 7.59 -22.36
C GLU A 287 11.73 7.79 -21.24
N VAL A 288 10.43 7.76 -21.58
CA VAL A 288 9.35 7.90 -20.61
C VAL A 288 9.22 6.66 -19.76
N SER A 289 9.24 5.46 -20.35
CA SER A 289 9.06 4.20 -19.61
C SER A 289 10.17 3.97 -18.59
N SER A 290 11.44 4.25 -18.95
CA SER A 290 12.59 4.10 -18.05
C SER A 290 12.60 5.09 -16.87
N PHE A 291 11.81 6.16 -16.93
CA PHE A 291 11.64 7.10 -15.84
C PHE A 291 10.34 6.83 -15.03
N VAL A 292 9.21 6.72 -15.73
CA VAL A 292 7.87 6.64 -15.11
C VAL A 292 7.69 5.35 -14.33
N LEU A 293 8.10 4.20 -14.88
CA LEU A 293 7.82 2.91 -14.25
C LEU A 293 8.63 2.64 -12.97
N PRO A 294 9.95 2.93 -12.91
CA PRO A 294 10.69 2.83 -11.64
C PRO A 294 10.17 3.78 -10.57
N LEU A 295 9.79 5.00 -10.96
CA LEU A 295 9.19 5.97 -10.05
C LEU A 295 7.82 5.47 -9.55
N GLY A 296 6.99 4.93 -10.44
CA GLY A 296 5.68 4.35 -10.11
C GLY A 296 5.78 3.20 -9.12
N ALA A 297 6.74 2.31 -9.29
CA ALA A 297 6.96 1.19 -8.38
C ALA A 297 7.22 1.59 -6.91
N THR A 298 7.50 2.89 -6.66
CA THR A 298 7.76 3.45 -5.33
C THR A 298 6.78 4.56 -4.90
N ILE A 299 5.99 5.11 -5.82
CA ILE A 299 5.08 6.23 -5.51
C ILE A 299 3.62 5.85 -5.78
N ASN A 300 3.36 5.03 -6.80
CA ASN A 300 2.00 4.69 -7.20
C ASN A 300 1.50 3.43 -6.47
N MET A 301 0.66 3.62 -5.47
CA MET A 301 0.15 2.55 -4.60
C MET A 301 -1.37 2.47 -4.60
N ASP A 302 -2.00 2.58 -5.77
CA ASP A 302 -3.46 2.59 -5.94
C ASP A 302 -4.14 1.35 -5.36
N GLY A 303 -3.61 0.15 -5.65
CA GLY A 303 -4.12 -1.09 -5.08
C GLY A 303 -3.93 -1.17 -3.56
N THR A 304 -2.81 -0.66 -3.06
CA THR A 304 -2.56 -0.57 -1.62
C THR A 304 -3.53 0.41 -0.95
N ALA A 305 -3.83 1.53 -1.58
CA ALA A 305 -4.79 2.52 -1.08
C ALA A 305 -6.22 1.94 -1.01
N ILE A 306 -6.66 1.19 -2.04
CA ILE A 306 -7.95 0.46 -2.01
C ILE A 306 -7.97 -0.53 -0.83
N TYR A 307 -6.93 -1.34 -0.69
CA TYR A 307 -6.80 -2.30 0.40
C TYR A 307 -6.92 -1.61 1.78
N GLN A 308 -6.22 -0.49 1.98
CA GLN A 308 -6.29 0.29 3.22
C GLN A 308 -7.71 0.77 3.51
N GLY A 309 -8.40 1.33 2.52
CA GLY A 309 -9.78 1.79 2.66
C GLY A 309 -10.74 0.65 3.01
N VAL A 310 -10.63 -0.48 2.32
CA VAL A 310 -11.49 -1.65 2.54
C VAL A 310 -11.23 -2.28 3.91
N CYS A 311 -9.97 -2.51 4.26
CA CYS A 311 -9.63 -3.14 5.54
C CYS A 311 -9.94 -2.22 6.73
N ALA A 312 -9.79 -0.91 6.60
CA ALA A 312 -10.14 0.01 7.68
C ALA A 312 -11.66 0.03 7.97
N ILE A 313 -12.51 0.06 6.94
CA ILE A 313 -13.97 -0.07 7.12
C ILE A 313 -14.34 -1.44 7.70
N PHE A 314 -13.70 -2.51 7.25
CA PHE A 314 -13.90 -3.85 7.79
C PHE A 314 -13.53 -3.91 9.28
N ILE A 315 -12.34 -3.44 9.65
CA ILE A 315 -11.86 -3.42 11.04
C ILE A 315 -12.79 -2.54 11.89
N ALA A 316 -13.12 -1.32 11.45
CA ALA A 316 -14.05 -0.45 12.14
C ALA A 316 -15.40 -1.15 12.40
N SER A 317 -15.93 -1.88 11.41
CA SER A 317 -17.19 -2.62 11.53
C SER A 317 -17.09 -3.76 12.55
N CYS A 318 -15.97 -4.51 12.55
CA CYS A 318 -15.73 -5.58 13.51
C CYS A 318 -15.72 -5.07 14.96
N TYR A 319 -15.15 -3.88 15.18
CA TYR A 319 -15.09 -3.24 16.50
C TYR A 319 -16.32 -2.36 16.82
N GLY A 320 -17.34 -2.36 15.95
CA GLY A 320 -18.55 -1.54 16.15
C GLY A 320 -18.31 -0.03 16.04
N ILE A 321 -17.18 0.39 15.45
CA ILE A 321 -16.79 1.78 15.29
C ILE A 321 -17.41 2.34 14.02
N HIS A 322 -18.00 3.54 14.10
CA HIS A 322 -18.52 4.28 12.95
C HIS A 322 -17.54 5.38 12.56
N LEU A 323 -16.91 5.22 11.39
CA LEU A 323 -16.05 6.26 10.86
C LEU A 323 -16.87 7.45 10.38
N THR A 324 -16.46 8.64 10.81
CA THR A 324 -17.03 9.92 10.38
C THR A 324 -16.45 10.35 9.03
N LEU A 325 -17.11 11.26 8.34
CA LEU A 325 -16.60 11.82 7.09
C LEU A 325 -15.22 12.49 7.25
N PRO A 326 -14.94 13.30 8.31
CA PRO A 326 -13.59 13.81 8.55
C PRO A 326 -12.52 12.72 8.69
N GLN A 327 -12.82 11.62 9.39
CA GLN A 327 -11.89 10.50 9.51
C GLN A 327 -11.63 9.84 8.14
N MET A 328 -12.66 9.64 7.32
CA MET A 328 -12.49 9.11 5.96
C MET A 328 -11.63 10.05 5.08
N LEU A 329 -11.82 11.36 5.18
CA LEU A 329 -10.98 12.35 4.50
C LEU A 329 -9.52 12.32 5.00
N THR A 330 -9.31 12.16 6.31
CA THR A 330 -7.98 11.94 6.89
C THR A 330 -7.32 10.69 6.33
N MET A 331 -8.07 9.60 6.17
CA MET A 331 -7.55 8.35 5.57
C MET A 331 -7.16 8.57 4.11
N ILE A 332 -7.96 9.29 3.32
CA ILE A 332 -7.64 9.62 1.92
C ILE A 332 -6.33 10.40 1.87
N LEU A 333 -6.18 11.42 2.69
CA LEU A 333 -4.98 12.24 2.75
C LEU A 333 -3.75 11.41 3.18
N THR A 334 -3.89 10.65 4.27
CA THR A 334 -2.81 9.81 4.82
C THR A 334 -2.35 8.77 3.79
N ALA A 335 -3.27 8.02 3.18
CA ALA A 335 -2.92 6.98 2.23
C ALA A 335 -2.28 7.55 0.96
N THR A 336 -2.78 8.70 0.48
CA THR A 336 -2.24 9.37 -0.71
C THR A 336 -0.82 9.89 -0.46
N LEU A 337 -0.58 10.53 0.68
CA LEU A 337 0.76 11.00 1.04
C LEU A 337 1.72 9.83 1.33
N ALA A 338 1.23 8.80 1.99
CA ALA A 338 2.00 7.61 2.33
C ALA A 338 2.38 6.76 1.10
N SER A 339 1.64 6.89 0.00
CA SER A 339 2.02 6.22 -1.25
C SER A 339 3.38 6.67 -1.76
N ILE A 340 3.79 7.93 -1.44
CA ILE A 340 5.10 8.47 -1.82
C ILE A 340 6.20 7.73 -1.03
N GLY A 341 7.02 6.97 -1.74
CA GLY A 341 8.16 6.25 -1.15
C GLY A 341 7.81 4.90 -0.50
N THR A 342 6.60 4.38 -0.70
CA THR A 342 6.27 3.02 -0.28
C THR A 342 7.00 2.00 -1.16
N ALA A 343 7.71 1.07 -0.54
CA ALA A 343 8.42 0.04 -1.30
C ALA A 343 7.47 -0.94 -1.99
N GLY A 344 7.68 -1.17 -3.29
CA GLY A 344 6.91 -2.13 -4.10
C GLY A 344 7.29 -3.59 -3.86
N VAL A 345 7.34 -4.01 -2.58
CA VAL A 345 7.72 -5.36 -2.15
C VAL A 345 6.58 -6.04 -1.39
N PRO A 346 6.55 -7.40 -1.38
CA PRO A 346 5.52 -8.13 -0.67
C PRO A 346 5.41 -7.75 0.81
N GLY A 347 4.19 -7.58 1.31
CA GLY A 347 3.91 -7.33 2.72
C GLY A 347 3.98 -5.86 3.17
N ALA A 348 4.45 -4.93 2.34
CA ALA A 348 4.49 -3.50 2.67
C ALA A 348 3.08 -2.94 3.01
N GLY A 349 2.03 -3.51 2.44
CA GLY A 349 0.66 -3.06 2.67
C GLY A 349 0.17 -3.18 4.11
N MET A 350 0.60 -4.19 4.88
CA MET A 350 0.22 -4.30 6.29
C MET A 350 0.81 -3.16 7.13
N VAL A 351 2.06 -2.77 6.84
CA VAL A 351 2.72 -1.62 7.48
C VAL A 351 1.95 -0.33 7.17
N MET A 352 1.56 -0.16 5.92
CA MET A 352 0.80 0.99 5.46
C MET A 352 -0.63 1.00 6.06
N LEU A 353 -1.26 -0.17 6.21
CA LEU A 353 -2.56 -0.28 6.87
C LEU A 353 -2.46 0.16 8.34
N ALA A 354 -1.41 -0.27 9.07
CA ALA A 354 -1.20 0.15 10.45
C ALA A 354 -1.17 1.68 10.58
N MET A 355 -0.50 2.35 9.64
CA MET A 355 -0.40 3.79 9.59
C MET A 355 -1.77 4.46 9.37
N VAL A 356 -2.55 3.97 8.40
CA VAL A 356 -3.88 4.54 8.12
C VAL A 356 -4.83 4.33 9.31
N LEU A 357 -4.81 3.15 9.94
CA LEU A 357 -5.62 2.88 11.14
C LEU A 357 -5.24 3.85 12.28
N ALA A 358 -3.95 4.02 12.55
CA ALA A 358 -3.46 4.92 13.59
C ALA A 358 -3.87 6.39 13.32
N SER A 359 -3.86 6.84 12.06
CA SER A 359 -4.21 8.21 11.68
C SER A 359 -5.66 8.62 12.02
N VAL A 360 -6.54 7.64 12.16
CA VAL A 360 -7.97 7.84 12.50
C VAL A 360 -8.37 7.26 13.85
N GLY A 361 -7.38 6.83 14.64
CA GLY A 361 -7.59 6.28 15.98
C GLY A 361 -8.19 4.87 15.99
N LEU A 362 -8.18 4.15 14.88
CA LEU A 362 -8.62 2.75 14.85
C LEU A 362 -7.59 1.82 15.51
N PRO A 363 -8.03 0.73 16.14
CA PRO A 363 -7.13 -0.20 16.81
C PRO A 363 -6.23 -0.90 15.78
N VAL A 364 -4.92 -0.67 15.89
CA VAL A 364 -3.91 -1.28 14.99
C VAL A 364 -3.89 -2.81 15.15
N ASP A 365 -4.26 -3.33 16.32
CA ASP A 365 -4.40 -4.76 16.58
C ASP A 365 -5.45 -5.43 15.67
N GLY A 366 -6.39 -4.65 15.11
CA GLY A 366 -7.33 -5.13 14.10
C GLY A 366 -6.70 -5.68 12.83
N ILE A 367 -5.42 -5.37 12.57
CA ILE A 367 -4.65 -5.98 11.48
C ILE A 367 -4.61 -7.50 11.61
N ALA A 368 -4.62 -8.03 12.84
CA ALA A 368 -4.67 -9.47 13.09
C ALA A 368 -5.82 -10.18 12.36
N LEU A 369 -6.95 -9.49 12.17
CA LEU A 369 -8.13 -10.03 11.49
C LEU A 369 -7.88 -10.29 10.00
N VAL A 370 -7.06 -9.45 9.34
CA VAL A 370 -6.81 -9.52 7.90
C VAL A 370 -5.44 -10.09 7.55
N ALA A 371 -4.50 -10.13 8.50
CA ALA A 371 -3.13 -10.58 8.28
C ALA A 371 -3.04 -11.99 7.69
N GLY A 372 -3.95 -12.89 8.09
CA GLY A 372 -4.01 -14.26 7.58
C GLY A 372 -4.29 -14.35 6.08
N VAL A 373 -5.01 -13.41 5.53
CA VAL A 373 -5.38 -13.35 4.10
C VAL A 373 -4.64 -12.26 3.33
N ASP A 374 -3.71 -11.54 3.98
CA ASP A 374 -3.00 -10.41 3.38
C ASP A 374 -2.29 -10.78 2.07
N ARG A 375 -1.77 -12.01 1.96
CA ARG A 375 -1.14 -12.46 0.73
C ARG A 375 -2.09 -12.44 -0.47
N ILE A 376 -3.36 -12.76 -0.28
CA ILE A 376 -4.35 -12.73 -1.35
C ILE A 376 -4.64 -11.26 -1.72
N PHE A 377 -4.75 -10.37 -0.75
CA PHE A 377 -4.83 -8.93 -1.03
C PHE A 377 -3.60 -8.44 -1.81
N ASP A 378 -2.40 -8.88 -1.41
CA ASP A 378 -1.13 -8.44 -2.00
C ASP A 378 -1.02 -8.78 -3.50
N MET A 379 -1.52 -9.95 -3.89
CA MET A 379 -1.59 -10.38 -5.29
C MET A 379 -2.43 -9.39 -6.12
N GLY A 380 -3.63 -9.04 -5.64
CA GLY A 380 -4.54 -8.12 -6.34
C GLY A 380 -4.05 -6.68 -6.33
N ARG A 381 -3.59 -6.17 -5.17
CA ARG A 381 -3.12 -4.78 -5.07
C ARG A 381 -1.88 -4.52 -5.93
N THR A 382 -0.97 -5.49 -6.04
CA THR A 382 0.22 -5.36 -6.90
C THR A 382 -0.17 -5.25 -8.37
N VAL A 383 -1.15 -6.03 -8.83
CA VAL A 383 -1.68 -5.92 -10.20
C VAL A 383 -2.21 -4.52 -10.47
N VAL A 384 -2.97 -3.94 -9.54
CA VAL A 384 -3.50 -2.57 -9.70
C VAL A 384 -2.36 -1.55 -9.76
N ASN A 385 -1.38 -1.64 -8.85
CA ASN A 385 -0.24 -0.72 -8.81
C ASN A 385 0.50 -0.70 -10.15
N ILE A 386 0.98 -1.87 -10.64
CA ILE A 386 1.75 -1.94 -11.89
C ILE A 386 0.94 -1.57 -13.13
N THR A 387 -0.37 -1.77 -13.09
CA THR A 387 -1.27 -1.35 -14.18
C THR A 387 -1.42 0.17 -14.19
N GLY A 388 -1.46 0.80 -13.03
CA GLY A 388 -1.42 2.26 -12.87
C GLY A 388 -0.12 2.86 -13.41
N ASP A 389 1.03 2.25 -13.08
CA ASP A 389 2.35 2.64 -13.61
C ASP A 389 2.37 2.63 -15.13
N ALA A 390 1.90 1.52 -15.72
CA ALA A 390 1.82 1.34 -17.16
C ALA A 390 0.90 2.37 -17.81
N SER A 391 -0.28 2.63 -17.21
CA SER A 391 -1.24 3.61 -17.73
C SER A 391 -0.62 5.02 -17.75
N CYS A 392 0.10 5.41 -16.70
CA CYS A 392 0.85 6.66 -16.63
C CYS A 392 1.90 6.76 -17.75
N SER A 393 2.69 5.70 -17.95
CA SER A 393 3.71 5.64 -18.98
C SER A 393 3.14 5.85 -20.39
N ILE A 394 2.04 5.21 -20.74
CA ILE A 394 1.32 5.40 -22.01
C ILE A 394 0.80 6.83 -22.15
N ILE A 395 0.20 7.38 -21.08
CA ILE A 395 -0.38 8.73 -21.08
C ILE A 395 0.71 9.78 -21.26
N VAL A 396 1.76 9.71 -20.47
CA VAL A 396 2.87 10.69 -20.52
C VAL A 396 3.58 10.62 -21.87
N SER A 397 3.82 9.41 -22.40
CA SER A 397 4.40 9.25 -23.76
C SER A 397 3.53 9.88 -24.84
N ASN A 398 2.20 9.74 -24.77
CA ASN A 398 1.29 10.37 -25.73
C ASN A 398 1.28 11.90 -25.59
N MET A 399 1.34 12.41 -24.35
CA MET A 399 1.40 13.86 -24.08
C MET A 399 2.69 14.49 -24.63
N GLU A 400 3.85 13.85 -24.42
CA GLU A 400 5.12 14.35 -24.94
C GLU A 400 5.16 14.33 -26.47
N ARG A 401 4.70 13.24 -27.12
CA ARG A 401 4.58 13.19 -28.59
C ARG A 401 3.73 14.33 -29.16
N LYS A 402 2.58 14.63 -28.53
CA LYS A 402 1.73 15.73 -28.97
C LYS A 402 2.39 17.10 -28.79
N LYS A 403 3.22 17.25 -27.75
CA LYS A 403 3.96 18.48 -27.47
C LYS A 403 5.06 18.69 -28.51
N ASP A 404 5.79 17.63 -28.85
CA ASP A 404 6.88 17.69 -29.83
C ASP A 404 6.33 17.98 -31.24
N ALA A 405 5.28 17.30 -31.68
CA ALA A 405 4.61 17.58 -32.93
C ALA A 405 4.11 19.05 -33.03
N LYS A 406 3.60 19.63 -31.92
CA LYS A 406 3.20 21.04 -31.92
C LYS A 406 4.39 21.98 -32.03
N ARG A 407 5.56 21.63 -31.48
CA ARG A 407 6.80 22.41 -31.59
C ARG A 407 7.37 22.37 -33.00
N GLU A 408 7.36 21.21 -33.66
CA GLU A 408 7.77 21.06 -35.04
C GLU A 408 6.93 21.95 -35.97
N ILE A 409 5.60 21.90 -35.84
CA ILE A 409 4.68 22.76 -36.59
C ILE A 409 4.94 24.26 -36.31
N ALA A 410 5.22 24.65 -35.07
CA ALA A 410 5.47 26.04 -34.69
C ALA A 410 6.83 26.56 -35.22
N ASN A 411 7.79 25.66 -35.40
CA ASN A 411 9.13 25.97 -35.91
C ASN A 411 9.23 25.89 -37.44
N GLY A 412 8.12 25.61 -38.16
CA GLY A 412 8.07 25.56 -39.62
C GLY A 412 8.72 24.33 -40.24
N LEU A 413 8.89 23.27 -39.46
CA LEU A 413 9.38 21.95 -39.87
C LEU A 413 8.21 20.99 -40.13
#